data_73b2652c23a5ad77d9fc852b33e62941
#
_entry.id   73b2652c23a5ad77d9fc852b33e62941
#
_cell.length_a   1.000
_cell.length_b   1.000
_cell.length_c   1.000
_cell.angle_alpha   90.00
_cell.angle_beta   90.00
_cell.angle_gamma   90.00
#
_symmetry.space_group_name_H-M   'P 1'
#
loop_
_entity.id
_entity.type
_entity.pdbx_description
1 polymer ?
#
loop_
_entity_poly.entity_id
_entity_poly.type
_entity_poly.pdbx_seq_one_letter_code
_entity_poly.pdbx_strand_id
1 'polypeptide(L)'
;MNIGFIGLGKMGRVIAGRLIGAGHQVRVWNRSPKAVEELVAKGAEAAARPADVARADFLVSILANDDAVRSVFIDEGVLDAATPGLIHLNLATVSVALAEEFAAAHRKRNLGYIAAPVFGRPDAAAEGKLNIVVAGDPTAIERAQPILSVIGQKTWPIGDRAERANAVKIAGNFMIASAIETMGEAVALTRAHGINAADFLNILTSTLFAAPSYKLYGGMIAAEKYQPAGFTAALGLKDIRLALAAADAHNVPMPFASALRDNFMELIATGGGENDWATLAVLAAHRAGLD
;
A
#
# COMPACT_ATOMS: atom_id res chain seq x y z
N MET A 1 -1.48 -24.93 -2.00
CA MET A 1 -1.93 -24.20 -3.19
C MET A 1 -0.73 -23.75 -3.98
N ASN A 2 -0.85 -23.70 -5.31
CA ASN A 2 0.17 -23.14 -6.18
C ASN A 2 -0.09 -21.65 -6.35
N ILE A 3 0.85 -20.82 -5.92
CA ILE A 3 0.71 -19.36 -5.91
C ILE A 3 1.86 -18.74 -6.72
N GLY A 4 1.51 -17.97 -7.74
CA GLY A 4 2.43 -17.04 -8.35
C GLY A 4 2.52 -15.75 -7.53
N PHE A 5 3.69 -15.16 -7.40
CA PHE A 5 3.85 -13.90 -6.67
C PHE A 5 4.73 -12.91 -7.45
N ILE A 6 4.21 -11.71 -7.67
CA ILE A 6 4.89 -10.64 -8.41
C ILE A 6 5.07 -9.41 -7.52
N GLY A 7 6.30 -8.89 -7.46
CA GLY A 7 6.63 -7.67 -6.74
C GLY A 7 7.12 -7.96 -5.32
N LEU A 8 8.45 -8.02 -5.16
CA LEU A 8 9.13 -8.39 -3.92
C LEU A 8 9.80 -7.16 -3.25
N GLY A 9 9.09 -6.04 -3.24
CA GLY A 9 9.48 -4.87 -2.46
C GLY A 9 9.36 -5.11 -0.94
N LYS A 10 9.43 -4.06 -0.12
CA LYS A 10 9.39 -4.14 1.35
C LYS A 10 8.19 -4.96 1.87
N MET A 11 7.01 -4.78 1.28
CA MET A 11 5.80 -5.53 1.63
C MET A 11 5.77 -6.92 1.00
N GLY A 12 5.99 -7.00 -0.32
CA GLY A 12 5.78 -8.24 -1.07
C GLY A 12 6.67 -9.39 -0.63
N ARG A 13 7.96 -9.15 -0.33
CA ARG A 13 8.85 -10.20 0.17
C ARG A 13 8.43 -10.77 1.53
N VAL A 14 7.85 -9.92 2.38
CA VAL A 14 7.35 -10.34 3.70
C VAL A 14 6.09 -11.19 3.52
N ILE A 15 5.16 -10.73 2.68
CA ILE A 15 3.91 -11.44 2.37
C ILE A 15 4.21 -12.79 1.70
N ALA A 16 5.08 -12.82 0.68
CA ALA A 16 5.48 -14.06 0.01
C ALA A 16 6.15 -15.04 0.98
N GLY A 17 7.03 -14.54 1.87
CA GLY A 17 7.67 -15.37 2.90
C GLY A 17 6.67 -15.99 3.88
N ARG A 18 5.60 -15.29 4.23
CA ARG A 18 4.52 -15.86 5.06
C ARG A 18 3.75 -16.96 4.34
N LEU A 19 3.45 -16.77 3.05
CA LEU A 19 2.77 -17.79 2.25
C LEU A 19 3.62 -19.07 2.14
N ILE A 20 4.93 -18.94 1.96
CA ILE A 20 5.87 -20.07 1.98
C ILE A 20 5.86 -20.75 3.36
N GLY A 21 5.98 -19.97 4.44
CA GLY A 21 5.94 -20.49 5.81
C GLY A 21 4.63 -21.17 6.20
N ALA A 22 3.53 -20.84 5.53
CA ALA A 22 2.23 -21.51 5.67
C ALA A 22 2.09 -22.79 4.81
N GLY A 23 3.16 -23.22 4.13
CA GLY A 23 3.19 -24.46 3.36
C GLY A 23 2.61 -24.34 1.94
N HIS A 24 2.46 -23.13 1.40
CA HIS A 24 2.06 -22.95 0.01
C HIS A 24 3.27 -23.10 -0.91
N GLN A 25 3.05 -23.63 -2.12
CA GLN A 25 4.05 -23.65 -3.20
C GLN A 25 4.04 -22.29 -3.87
N VAL A 26 5.09 -21.49 -3.65
CA VAL A 26 5.13 -20.09 -4.12
C VAL A 26 6.21 -19.95 -5.19
N ARG A 27 5.80 -19.57 -6.39
CA ARG A 27 6.70 -19.18 -7.49
C ARG A 27 6.78 -17.67 -7.55
N VAL A 28 7.99 -17.11 -7.47
CA VAL A 28 8.19 -15.67 -7.30
C VAL A 28 8.89 -15.05 -8.50
N TRP A 29 8.50 -13.83 -8.83
CA TRP A 29 9.22 -12.99 -9.78
C TRP A 29 9.32 -11.55 -9.28
N ASN A 30 10.46 -10.95 -9.54
CA ASN A 30 10.73 -9.54 -9.31
C ASN A 30 11.77 -9.02 -10.31
N ARG A 31 11.66 -7.76 -10.69
CA ARG A 31 12.63 -7.13 -11.62
C ARG A 31 14.08 -7.19 -11.11
N SER A 32 14.28 -7.03 -9.79
CA SER A 32 15.58 -7.14 -9.14
C SER A 32 15.77 -8.55 -8.57
N PRO A 33 16.88 -9.26 -8.87
CA PRO A 33 17.08 -10.67 -8.50
C PRO A 33 17.30 -10.90 -7.01
N LYS A 34 17.91 -9.97 -6.29
CA LYS A 34 18.27 -10.12 -4.87
C LYS A 34 17.10 -10.57 -3.98
N ALA A 35 15.92 -9.97 -4.16
CA ALA A 35 14.75 -10.34 -3.37
C ALA A 35 14.18 -11.73 -3.74
N VAL A 36 14.40 -12.18 -4.98
CA VAL A 36 14.07 -13.54 -5.43
C VAL A 36 14.96 -14.55 -4.73
N GLU A 37 16.28 -14.33 -4.71
CA GLU A 37 17.28 -15.20 -4.05
C GLU A 37 16.97 -15.39 -2.56
N GLU A 38 16.60 -14.30 -1.85
CA GLU A 38 16.21 -14.34 -0.44
C GLU A 38 15.00 -15.27 -0.19
N LEU A 39 14.05 -15.33 -1.12
CA LEU A 39 12.86 -16.17 -0.99
C LEU A 39 13.10 -17.61 -1.48
N VAL A 40 13.95 -17.81 -2.46
CA VAL A 40 14.38 -19.14 -2.88
C VAL A 40 15.07 -19.87 -1.72
N ALA A 41 15.91 -19.17 -0.95
CA ALA A 41 16.51 -19.72 0.27
C ALA A 41 15.47 -20.12 1.34
N LYS A 42 14.24 -19.62 1.24
CA LYS A 42 13.09 -19.96 2.12
C LYS A 42 12.14 -21.00 1.49
N GLY A 43 12.46 -21.53 0.30
CA GLY A 43 11.68 -22.55 -0.37
C GLY A 43 10.75 -22.05 -1.50
N ALA A 44 10.91 -20.80 -1.97
CA ALA A 44 10.23 -20.35 -3.18
C ALA A 44 10.88 -20.93 -4.45
N GLU A 45 10.09 -21.01 -5.51
CA GLU A 45 10.59 -21.28 -6.87
C GLU A 45 10.80 -19.94 -7.60
N ALA A 46 12.00 -19.75 -8.20
CA ALA A 46 12.27 -18.56 -9.01
C ALA A 46 11.67 -18.71 -10.40
N ALA A 47 10.95 -17.68 -10.87
CA ALA A 47 10.52 -17.56 -12.25
C ALA A 47 11.53 -16.76 -13.07
N ALA A 48 11.84 -17.21 -14.29
CA ALA A 48 12.74 -16.49 -15.19
C ALA A 48 12.06 -15.24 -15.80
N ARG A 49 10.77 -15.34 -16.06
CA ARG A 49 9.95 -14.24 -16.62
C ARG A 49 8.69 -14.05 -15.78
N PRO A 50 8.11 -12.85 -15.77
CA PRO A 50 6.88 -12.61 -15.00
C PRO A 50 5.71 -13.49 -15.47
N ALA A 51 5.62 -13.78 -16.76
CA ALA A 51 4.59 -14.65 -17.32
C ALA A 51 4.63 -16.09 -16.76
N ASP A 52 5.80 -16.56 -16.31
CA ASP A 52 5.95 -17.94 -15.81
C ASP A 52 5.27 -18.14 -14.44
N VAL A 53 5.02 -17.07 -13.66
CA VAL A 53 4.29 -17.15 -12.37
C VAL A 53 2.78 -17.29 -12.58
N ALA A 54 2.25 -16.99 -13.75
CA ALA A 54 0.83 -17.06 -14.04
C ALA A 54 0.32 -18.50 -14.27
N ARG A 55 1.21 -19.50 -14.23
CA ARG A 55 0.86 -20.94 -14.28
C ARG A 55 0.60 -21.45 -12.85
N ALA A 56 -0.44 -20.92 -12.23
CA ALA A 56 -0.77 -21.18 -10.83
C ALA A 56 -2.29 -21.16 -10.62
N ASP A 57 -2.76 -21.55 -9.43
CA ASP A 57 -4.16 -21.43 -9.04
C ASP A 57 -4.49 -19.98 -8.68
N PHE A 58 -3.54 -19.32 -8.02
CA PHE A 58 -3.64 -17.92 -7.58
C PHE A 58 -2.39 -17.15 -8.01
N LEU A 59 -2.61 -15.88 -8.33
CA LEU A 59 -1.54 -14.92 -8.56
C LEU A 59 -1.71 -13.76 -7.57
N VAL A 60 -0.69 -13.50 -6.78
CA VAL A 60 -0.64 -12.36 -5.86
C VAL A 60 0.32 -11.32 -6.39
N SER A 61 -0.08 -10.07 -6.43
CA SER A 61 0.81 -8.99 -6.87
C SER A 61 0.78 -7.81 -5.92
N ILE A 62 1.96 -7.16 -5.76
CA ILE A 62 2.07 -5.89 -5.05
C ILE A 62 3.16 -5.03 -5.71
N LEU A 63 2.77 -4.23 -6.67
CA LEU A 63 3.63 -3.36 -7.48
C LEU A 63 3.48 -1.90 -7.06
N ALA A 64 4.40 -1.04 -7.48
CA ALA A 64 4.52 0.30 -6.96
C ALA A 64 3.43 1.28 -7.43
N ASN A 65 2.99 1.15 -8.69
CA ASN A 65 2.09 2.08 -9.36
C ASN A 65 1.39 1.43 -10.56
N ASP A 66 0.50 2.18 -11.20
CA ASP A 66 -0.28 1.76 -12.36
C ASP A 66 0.59 1.33 -13.54
N ASP A 67 1.64 2.09 -13.85
CA ASP A 67 2.53 1.80 -14.99
C ASP A 67 3.27 0.46 -14.79
N ALA A 68 3.76 0.21 -13.56
CA ALA A 68 4.41 -1.05 -13.24
C ALA A 68 3.43 -2.24 -13.35
N VAL A 69 2.17 -2.03 -12.97
CA VAL A 69 1.13 -3.07 -13.12
C VAL A 69 0.82 -3.31 -14.59
N ARG A 70 0.61 -2.27 -15.40
CA ARG A 70 0.36 -2.43 -16.85
C ARG A 70 1.53 -3.09 -17.55
N SER A 71 2.75 -2.61 -17.31
CA SER A 71 3.96 -3.16 -17.93
C SER A 71 4.07 -4.66 -17.67
N VAL A 72 3.97 -5.09 -16.42
CA VAL A 72 4.15 -6.51 -16.08
C VAL A 72 2.99 -7.37 -16.58
N PHE A 73 1.76 -6.94 -16.39
CA PHE A 73 0.59 -7.77 -16.67
C PHE A 73 0.15 -7.76 -18.14
N ILE A 74 0.34 -6.63 -18.82
CA ILE A 74 -0.06 -6.47 -20.23
C ILE A 74 1.15 -6.64 -21.15
N ASP A 75 2.18 -5.78 -21.01
CA ASP A 75 3.29 -5.71 -21.96
C ASP A 75 4.20 -6.95 -21.88
N GLU A 76 4.46 -7.48 -20.66
CA GLU A 76 5.24 -8.70 -20.45
C GLU A 76 4.38 -9.98 -20.47
N GLY A 77 3.07 -9.88 -20.81
CA GLY A 77 2.20 -10.97 -21.18
C GLY A 77 1.73 -11.88 -20.04
N VAL A 78 1.76 -11.42 -18.78
CA VAL A 78 1.32 -12.23 -17.62
C VAL A 78 -0.13 -12.68 -17.76
N LEU A 79 -1.04 -11.79 -18.22
CA LEU A 79 -2.44 -12.14 -18.39
C LEU A 79 -2.67 -13.17 -19.51
N ASP A 80 -1.88 -13.11 -20.57
CA ASP A 80 -2.03 -14.01 -21.71
C ASP A 80 -1.45 -15.40 -21.41
N ALA A 81 -0.50 -15.50 -20.49
CA ALA A 81 0.09 -16.75 -20.03
C ALA A 81 -0.68 -17.41 -18.85
N ALA A 82 -1.70 -16.74 -18.33
CA ALA A 82 -2.43 -17.19 -17.15
C ALA A 82 -3.19 -18.51 -17.39
N THR A 83 -3.11 -19.41 -16.43
CA THR A 83 -3.88 -20.65 -16.44
C THR A 83 -5.38 -20.35 -16.39
N PRO A 84 -6.23 -21.02 -17.19
CA PRO A 84 -7.67 -20.84 -17.12
C PRO A 84 -8.19 -21.00 -15.69
N GLY A 85 -9.01 -20.06 -15.24
CA GLY A 85 -9.57 -20.04 -13.87
C GLY A 85 -8.64 -19.55 -12.78
N LEU A 86 -7.43 -19.07 -13.11
CA LEU A 86 -6.55 -18.36 -12.19
C LEU A 86 -7.30 -17.18 -11.53
N ILE A 87 -7.05 -16.97 -10.25
CA ILE A 87 -7.54 -15.80 -9.51
C ILE A 87 -6.37 -14.89 -9.16
N HIS A 88 -6.41 -13.65 -9.63
CA HIS A 88 -5.43 -12.62 -9.32
C HIS A 88 -5.87 -11.78 -8.12
N LEU A 89 -5.07 -11.77 -7.06
CA LEU A 89 -5.19 -10.87 -5.91
C LEU A 89 -4.20 -9.71 -6.07
N ASN A 90 -4.71 -8.53 -6.38
CA ASN A 90 -3.89 -7.33 -6.49
C ASN A 90 -3.87 -6.56 -5.15
N LEU A 91 -2.76 -6.64 -4.44
CA LEU A 91 -2.55 -5.97 -3.14
C LEU A 91 -2.04 -4.53 -3.30
N ALA A 92 -1.74 -4.10 -4.51
CA ALA A 92 -1.16 -2.79 -4.78
C ALA A 92 -2.17 -1.66 -4.56
N THR A 93 -1.65 -0.50 -4.13
CA THR A 93 -2.41 0.76 -4.16
C THR A 93 -2.28 1.38 -5.54
N VAL A 94 -3.29 1.18 -6.37
CA VAL A 94 -3.40 1.66 -7.75
C VAL A 94 -4.63 2.55 -7.92
N SER A 95 -4.75 3.21 -9.08
CA SER A 95 -5.92 4.04 -9.37
C SER A 95 -7.21 3.23 -9.44
N VAL A 96 -8.33 3.91 -9.17
CA VAL A 96 -9.68 3.37 -9.39
C VAL A 96 -9.86 2.94 -10.84
N ALA A 97 -9.39 3.77 -11.78
CA ALA A 97 -9.46 3.50 -13.22
C ALA A 97 -8.68 2.24 -13.62
N LEU A 98 -7.47 2.03 -13.07
CA LEU A 98 -6.72 0.79 -13.34
C LEU A 98 -7.44 -0.44 -12.79
N ALA A 99 -8.05 -0.35 -11.62
CA ALA A 99 -8.79 -1.48 -11.05
C ALA A 99 -9.99 -1.87 -11.93
N GLU A 100 -10.70 -0.89 -12.50
CA GLU A 100 -11.77 -1.13 -13.49
C GLU A 100 -11.23 -1.76 -14.78
N GLU A 101 -10.16 -1.21 -15.35
CA GLU A 101 -9.46 -1.72 -16.53
C GLU A 101 -9.05 -3.19 -16.32
N PHE A 102 -8.45 -3.49 -15.18
CA PHE A 102 -7.96 -4.84 -14.88
C PHE A 102 -9.08 -5.83 -14.62
N ALA A 103 -10.15 -5.43 -13.94
CA ALA A 103 -11.34 -6.26 -13.79
C ALA A 103 -11.94 -6.65 -15.18
N ALA A 104 -11.98 -5.70 -16.10
CA ALA A 104 -12.44 -5.96 -17.47
C ALA A 104 -11.47 -6.86 -18.27
N ALA A 105 -10.14 -6.62 -18.14
CA ALA A 105 -9.11 -7.39 -18.84
C ALA A 105 -9.08 -8.87 -18.41
N HIS A 106 -9.23 -9.12 -17.09
CA HIS A 106 -9.31 -10.47 -16.52
C HIS A 106 -10.59 -11.18 -16.98
N ARG A 107 -11.74 -10.51 -16.92
CA ARG A 107 -13.02 -11.07 -17.35
C ARG A 107 -12.99 -11.52 -18.83
N LYS A 108 -12.39 -10.72 -19.71
CA LYS A 108 -12.22 -11.08 -21.14
C LYS A 108 -11.43 -12.37 -21.34
N ARG A 109 -10.62 -12.78 -20.36
CA ARG A 109 -9.78 -13.99 -20.39
C ARG A 109 -10.32 -15.12 -19.52
N ASN A 110 -11.54 -14.97 -18.97
CA ASN A 110 -12.12 -15.90 -18.00
C ASN A 110 -11.24 -16.12 -16.75
N LEU A 111 -10.57 -15.06 -16.28
CA LEU A 111 -9.76 -15.04 -15.08
C LEU A 111 -10.50 -14.30 -13.95
N GLY A 112 -10.28 -14.74 -12.71
CA GLY A 112 -10.73 -14.01 -11.52
C GLY A 112 -9.84 -12.79 -11.24
N TYR A 113 -10.43 -11.68 -10.79
CA TYR A 113 -9.72 -10.51 -10.30
C TYR A 113 -10.30 -10.03 -8.99
N ILE A 114 -9.45 -9.89 -7.98
CA ILE A 114 -9.78 -9.35 -6.68
C ILE A 114 -8.84 -8.16 -6.43
N ALA A 115 -9.38 -6.96 -6.31
CA ALA A 115 -8.65 -5.86 -5.71
C ALA A 115 -8.61 -6.09 -4.20
N ALA A 116 -7.42 -6.19 -3.64
CA ALA A 116 -7.20 -6.55 -2.23
C ALA A 116 -6.14 -5.66 -1.55
N PRO A 117 -6.20 -4.30 -1.70
CA PRO A 117 -5.24 -3.43 -1.07
C PRO A 117 -5.25 -3.57 0.45
N VAL A 118 -4.10 -3.32 1.06
CA VAL A 118 -3.87 -3.60 2.47
C VAL A 118 -3.61 -2.33 3.30
N PHE A 119 -4.11 -2.30 4.52
CA PHE A 119 -3.68 -1.36 5.55
C PHE A 119 -2.76 -2.09 6.53
N GLY A 120 -1.60 -1.52 6.75
CA GLY A 120 -0.52 -2.04 7.58
C GLY A 120 0.85 -1.78 6.97
N ARG A 121 1.88 -1.86 7.80
CA ARG A 121 3.30 -1.69 7.44
C ARG A 121 3.98 -3.06 7.35
N PRO A 122 5.26 -3.15 6.94
CA PRO A 122 5.96 -4.42 6.83
C PRO A 122 6.00 -5.27 8.10
N ASP A 123 6.04 -4.64 9.28
CA ASP A 123 5.94 -5.30 10.59
C ASP A 123 4.60 -6.02 10.78
N ALA A 124 3.47 -5.32 10.53
CA ALA A 124 2.15 -5.93 10.55
C ALA A 124 2.01 -7.05 9.50
N ALA A 125 2.61 -6.89 8.33
CA ALA A 125 2.65 -7.94 7.32
C ALA A 125 3.43 -9.17 7.81
N ALA A 126 4.57 -8.98 8.51
CA ALA A 126 5.37 -10.06 9.07
C ALA A 126 4.61 -10.87 10.13
N GLU A 127 3.72 -10.23 10.86
CA GLU A 127 2.87 -10.87 11.87
C GLU A 127 1.55 -11.45 11.32
N GLY A 128 1.23 -11.23 10.02
CA GLY A 128 -0.06 -11.60 9.43
C GLY A 128 -1.23 -10.76 9.95
N LYS A 129 -0.94 -9.52 10.33
CA LYS A 129 -1.90 -8.60 10.95
C LYS A 129 -2.37 -7.48 10.00
N LEU A 130 -2.30 -7.69 8.70
CA LEU A 130 -2.82 -6.72 7.74
C LEU A 130 -4.35 -6.64 7.83
N ASN A 131 -4.90 -5.45 7.63
CA ASN A 131 -6.31 -5.29 7.31
C ASN A 131 -6.44 -5.23 5.80
N ILE A 132 -7.20 -6.15 5.22
CA ILE A 132 -7.30 -6.32 3.77
C ILE A 132 -8.69 -5.87 3.33
N VAL A 133 -8.77 -4.85 2.51
CA VAL A 133 -10.03 -4.44 1.88
C VAL A 133 -10.16 -5.21 0.58
N VAL A 134 -11.23 -5.97 0.40
CA VAL A 134 -11.42 -6.78 -0.81
C VAL A 134 -12.69 -6.40 -1.55
N ALA A 135 -12.58 -6.36 -2.87
CA ALA A 135 -13.73 -6.24 -3.77
C ALA A 135 -13.48 -7.05 -5.05
N GLY A 136 -14.53 -7.66 -5.57
CA GLY A 136 -14.51 -8.54 -6.73
C GLY A 136 -15.56 -9.63 -6.62
N ASP A 137 -15.47 -10.66 -7.46
CA ASP A 137 -16.41 -11.79 -7.45
C ASP A 137 -16.44 -12.49 -6.07
N PRO A 138 -17.60 -12.64 -5.41
CA PRO A 138 -17.70 -13.25 -4.09
C PRO A 138 -17.15 -14.68 -4.01
N THR A 139 -17.34 -15.47 -5.06
CA THR A 139 -16.85 -16.85 -5.14
C THR A 139 -15.33 -16.88 -5.24
N ALA A 140 -14.74 -15.94 -5.99
CA ALA A 140 -13.29 -15.78 -6.06
C ALA A 140 -12.71 -15.35 -4.70
N ILE A 141 -13.37 -14.42 -3.99
CA ILE A 141 -12.96 -13.97 -2.66
C ILE A 141 -13.02 -15.13 -1.66
N GLU A 142 -14.09 -15.95 -1.68
CA GLU A 142 -14.19 -17.13 -0.84
C GLU A 142 -13.06 -18.13 -1.08
N ARG A 143 -12.76 -18.42 -2.34
CA ARG A 143 -11.63 -19.30 -2.72
C ARG A 143 -10.27 -18.75 -2.28
N ALA A 144 -10.12 -17.43 -2.20
CA ALA A 144 -8.89 -16.76 -1.77
C ALA A 144 -8.72 -16.68 -0.24
N GLN A 145 -9.74 -17.03 0.57
CA GLN A 145 -9.68 -16.93 2.04
C GLN A 145 -8.46 -17.61 2.67
N PRO A 146 -8.00 -18.80 2.22
CA PRO A 146 -6.79 -19.41 2.79
C PRO A 146 -5.54 -18.55 2.62
N ILE A 147 -5.43 -17.78 1.53
CA ILE A 147 -4.33 -16.83 1.29
C ILE A 147 -4.52 -15.58 2.16
N LEU A 148 -5.72 -15.01 2.14
CA LEU A 148 -6.05 -13.80 2.90
C LEU A 148 -5.85 -13.98 4.41
N SER A 149 -6.19 -15.15 4.95
CA SER A 149 -6.04 -15.49 6.38
C SER A 149 -4.58 -15.64 6.81
N VAL A 150 -3.67 -16.02 5.91
CA VAL A 150 -2.23 -16.09 6.21
C VAL A 150 -1.61 -14.70 6.35
N ILE A 151 -2.07 -13.74 5.54
CA ILE A 151 -1.42 -12.44 5.42
C ILE A 151 -2.11 -11.34 6.24
N GLY A 152 -3.37 -11.55 6.65
CA GLY A 152 -4.17 -10.54 7.35
C GLY A 152 -4.91 -11.06 8.57
N GLN A 153 -5.14 -10.15 9.52
CA GLN A 153 -5.98 -10.41 10.69
C GLN A 153 -7.47 -10.29 10.37
N LYS A 154 -7.81 -9.50 9.37
CA LYS A 154 -9.21 -9.29 8.96
C LYS A 154 -9.31 -8.90 7.49
N THR A 155 -10.27 -9.54 6.82
CA THR A 155 -10.71 -9.21 5.47
C THR A 155 -12.01 -8.42 5.53
N TRP A 156 -12.08 -7.31 4.79
CA TRP A 156 -13.21 -6.40 4.73
C TRP A 156 -13.81 -6.40 3.32
N PRO A 157 -14.81 -7.24 3.03
CA PRO A 157 -15.45 -7.25 1.72
C PRO A 157 -16.35 -6.00 1.58
N ILE A 158 -16.22 -5.30 0.45
CA ILE A 158 -16.96 -4.06 0.18
C ILE A 158 -17.71 -4.07 -1.15
N GLY A 159 -17.91 -5.25 -1.70
CA GLY A 159 -18.76 -5.47 -2.87
C GLY A 159 -18.07 -6.20 -4.01
N ASP A 160 -18.79 -6.29 -5.11
CA ASP A 160 -18.45 -7.06 -6.30
C ASP A 160 -17.65 -6.28 -7.34
N ARG A 161 -17.61 -4.96 -7.25
CA ARG A 161 -16.87 -4.08 -8.15
C ARG A 161 -15.47 -3.82 -7.57
N ALA A 162 -14.44 -4.32 -8.25
CA ALA A 162 -13.06 -4.34 -7.79
C ALA A 162 -12.52 -2.95 -7.39
N GLU A 163 -12.85 -1.91 -8.14
CA GLU A 163 -12.39 -0.54 -7.92
C GLU A 163 -12.82 0.04 -6.56
N ARG A 164 -13.89 -0.50 -5.95
CA ARG A 164 -14.34 -0.04 -4.61
C ARG A 164 -13.27 -0.23 -3.53
N ALA A 165 -12.50 -1.33 -3.61
CA ALA A 165 -11.41 -1.57 -2.67
C ALA A 165 -10.31 -0.51 -2.79
N ASN A 166 -9.96 -0.13 -4.03
CA ASN A 166 -8.96 0.91 -4.27
C ASN A 166 -9.45 2.28 -3.82
N ALA A 167 -10.73 2.61 -4.05
CA ALA A 167 -11.32 3.87 -3.57
C ALA A 167 -11.22 3.98 -2.03
N VAL A 168 -11.57 2.91 -1.29
CA VAL A 168 -11.42 2.88 0.18
C VAL A 168 -9.95 3.01 0.59
N LYS A 169 -9.05 2.30 -0.09
CA LYS A 169 -7.61 2.37 0.23
C LYS A 169 -7.05 3.78 0.02
N ILE A 170 -7.37 4.42 -1.08
CA ILE A 170 -6.91 5.77 -1.42
C ILE A 170 -7.47 6.77 -0.42
N ALA A 171 -8.76 6.71 -0.10
CA ALA A 171 -9.39 7.57 0.90
C ALA A 171 -8.75 7.38 2.30
N GLY A 172 -8.47 6.13 2.70
CA GLY A 172 -7.80 5.85 3.96
C GLY A 172 -6.37 6.41 4.03
N ASN A 173 -5.59 6.31 2.93
CA ASN A 173 -4.26 6.90 2.88
C ASN A 173 -4.29 8.43 2.88
N PHE A 174 -5.29 9.05 2.24
CA PHE A 174 -5.54 10.49 2.37
C PHE A 174 -5.78 10.87 3.85
N MET A 175 -6.61 10.13 4.58
CA MET A 175 -6.86 10.40 6.01
C MET A 175 -5.59 10.25 6.85
N ILE A 176 -4.72 9.28 6.56
CA ILE A 176 -3.44 9.13 7.28
C ILE A 176 -2.51 10.31 6.98
N ALA A 177 -2.35 10.72 5.72
CA ALA A 177 -1.55 11.88 5.36
C ALA A 177 -2.07 13.16 6.02
N SER A 178 -3.41 13.32 6.07
CA SER A 178 -4.07 14.43 6.77
C SER A 178 -3.75 14.44 8.26
N ALA A 179 -3.75 13.28 8.91
CA ALA A 179 -3.40 13.16 10.32
C ALA A 179 -1.93 13.54 10.58
N ILE A 180 -1.01 13.16 9.69
CA ILE A 180 0.41 13.53 9.78
C ILE A 180 0.58 15.05 9.66
N GLU A 181 -0.03 15.66 8.64
CA GLU A 181 0.02 17.11 8.41
C GLU A 181 -0.53 17.89 9.60
N THR A 182 -1.73 17.54 10.06
CA THR A 182 -2.35 18.25 11.20
C THR A 182 -1.56 18.08 12.50
N MET A 183 -0.93 16.92 12.73
CA MET A 183 -0.01 16.77 13.87
C MET A 183 1.23 17.65 13.71
N GLY A 184 1.78 17.78 12.51
CA GLY A 184 2.94 18.64 12.22
C GLY A 184 2.65 20.11 12.47
N GLU A 185 1.53 20.65 11.94
CA GLU A 185 1.10 22.03 12.17
C GLU A 185 0.82 22.30 13.66
N ALA A 186 0.14 21.37 14.34
CA ALA A 186 -0.15 21.51 15.77
C ALA A 186 1.11 21.46 16.64
N VAL A 187 2.10 20.62 16.26
CA VAL A 187 3.43 20.60 16.93
C VAL A 187 4.17 21.92 16.71
N ALA A 188 4.16 22.46 15.49
CA ALA A 188 4.79 23.75 15.22
C ALA A 188 4.16 24.87 16.08
N LEU A 189 2.81 24.90 16.16
CA LEU A 189 2.08 25.86 17.00
C LEU A 189 2.50 25.72 18.47
N THR A 190 2.51 24.52 19.03
CA THR A 190 2.85 24.30 20.45
C THR A 190 4.33 24.55 20.74
N ARG A 191 5.25 24.24 19.82
CA ARG A 191 6.67 24.63 19.92
C ARG A 191 6.84 26.15 19.99
N ALA A 192 6.10 26.92 19.20
CA ALA A 192 6.11 28.39 19.27
C ALA A 192 5.70 28.93 20.65
N HIS A 193 4.96 28.15 21.43
CA HIS A 193 4.60 28.45 22.82
C HIS A 193 5.51 27.77 23.86
N GLY A 194 6.65 27.21 23.46
CA GLY A 194 7.61 26.56 24.36
C GLY A 194 7.20 25.18 24.87
N ILE A 195 6.21 24.54 24.24
CA ILE A 195 5.74 23.19 24.63
C ILE A 195 6.48 22.14 23.80
N ASN A 196 7.01 21.12 24.47
CA ASN A 196 7.71 20.01 23.82
C ASN A 196 6.74 19.17 22.99
N ALA A 197 7.19 18.77 21.79
CA ALA A 197 6.37 17.96 20.87
C ALA A 197 5.96 16.61 21.48
N ALA A 198 6.87 15.95 22.23
CA ALA A 198 6.56 14.66 22.85
C ALA A 198 5.47 14.79 23.93
N ASP A 199 5.53 15.84 24.76
CA ASP A 199 4.51 16.08 25.80
C ASP A 199 3.15 16.34 25.17
N PHE A 200 3.08 17.23 24.17
CA PHE A 200 1.86 17.53 23.44
C PHE A 200 1.25 16.30 22.78
N LEU A 201 2.04 15.57 21.98
CA LEU A 201 1.57 14.39 21.28
C LEU A 201 1.18 13.26 22.21
N ASN A 202 1.90 13.07 23.33
CA ASN A 202 1.54 12.07 24.34
C ASN A 202 0.16 12.35 24.96
N ILE A 203 -0.16 13.60 25.27
CA ILE A 203 -1.50 13.98 25.75
C ILE A 203 -2.58 13.56 24.74
N LEU A 204 -2.40 13.95 23.47
CA LEU A 204 -3.44 13.73 22.47
C LEU A 204 -3.59 12.26 22.07
N THR A 205 -2.48 11.54 21.89
CA THR A 205 -2.50 10.13 21.50
C THR A 205 -2.88 9.17 22.63
N SER A 206 -2.82 9.64 23.88
CA SER A 206 -3.32 8.90 25.05
C SER A 206 -4.79 9.17 25.38
N THR A 207 -5.39 10.20 24.77
CA THR A 207 -6.76 10.64 25.05
C THR A 207 -7.63 10.68 23.78
N LEU A 208 -7.77 11.87 23.18
CA LEU A 208 -8.72 12.13 22.08
C LEU A 208 -8.37 11.41 20.77
N PHE A 209 -7.08 11.20 20.50
CA PHE A 209 -6.58 10.61 19.27
C PHE A 209 -5.84 9.27 19.53
N ALA A 210 -6.39 8.42 20.40
CA ALA A 210 -5.80 7.13 20.78
C ALA A 210 -5.87 6.03 19.69
N ALA A 211 -5.88 6.42 18.41
CA ALA A 211 -5.90 5.51 17.27
C ALA A 211 -4.47 5.07 16.86
N PRO A 212 -4.32 3.84 16.29
CA PRO A 212 -3.00 3.31 15.92
C PRO A 212 -2.18 4.21 15.02
N SER A 213 -2.78 4.87 14.03
CA SER A 213 -2.09 5.78 13.11
C SER A 213 -1.53 7.02 13.84
N TYR A 214 -2.33 7.63 14.72
CA TYR A 214 -1.87 8.78 15.51
C TYR A 214 -0.73 8.40 16.46
N LYS A 215 -0.83 7.25 17.14
CA LYS A 215 0.25 6.76 18.03
C LYS A 215 1.54 6.52 17.27
N LEU A 216 1.45 5.84 16.12
CA LEU A 216 2.61 5.52 15.30
C LEU A 216 3.30 6.79 14.77
N TYR A 217 2.55 7.62 14.05
CA TYR A 217 3.13 8.81 13.42
C TYR A 217 3.44 9.91 14.41
N GLY A 218 2.62 10.07 15.45
CA GLY A 218 2.92 10.97 16.56
C GLY A 218 4.23 10.61 17.27
N GLY A 219 4.50 9.32 17.50
CA GLY A 219 5.77 8.86 18.04
C GLY A 219 6.96 9.16 17.12
N MET A 220 6.80 9.00 15.80
CA MET A 220 7.84 9.35 14.82
C MET A 220 8.12 10.85 14.79
N ILE A 221 7.07 11.67 14.82
CA ILE A 221 7.17 13.14 14.85
C ILE A 221 7.82 13.62 16.14
N ALA A 222 7.40 13.09 17.29
CA ALA A 222 7.97 13.46 18.59
C ALA A 222 9.46 13.11 18.70
N ALA A 223 9.87 11.99 18.09
CA ALA A 223 11.27 11.53 18.09
C ALA A 223 12.08 12.09 16.91
N GLU A 224 11.48 12.80 15.98
CA GLU A 224 12.08 13.28 14.72
C GLU A 224 12.80 12.17 13.93
N LYS A 225 12.27 10.95 14.01
CA LYS A 225 12.90 9.77 13.42
C LYS A 225 12.10 9.27 12.22
N TYR A 226 12.59 9.57 11.02
CA TYR A 226 11.93 9.30 9.74
C TYR A 226 12.65 8.23 8.89
N GLN A 227 13.70 7.62 9.41
CA GLN A 227 14.45 6.53 8.77
C GLN A 227 14.64 5.34 9.73
N PRO A 228 14.64 4.10 9.21
CA PRO A 228 14.31 3.73 7.83
C PRO A 228 12.82 3.93 7.52
N ALA A 229 12.52 4.44 6.33
CA ALA A 229 11.13 4.66 5.91
C ALA A 229 10.37 3.34 5.81
N GLY A 230 9.22 3.25 6.44
CA GLY A 230 8.27 2.17 6.22
C GLY A 230 7.38 2.43 4.99
N PHE A 231 7.08 3.72 4.74
CA PHE A 231 6.36 4.21 3.57
C PHE A 231 6.92 5.59 3.19
N THR A 232 7.50 5.72 1.97
CA THR A 232 8.22 6.94 1.58
C THR A 232 7.30 8.10 1.24
N ALA A 233 7.80 9.34 1.39
CA ALA A 233 7.08 10.54 0.98
C ALA A 233 6.72 10.53 -0.52
N ALA A 234 7.59 9.99 -1.38
CA ALA A 234 7.30 9.81 -2.81
C ALA A 234 6.07 8.92 -3.05
N LEU A 235 5.90 7.85 -2.28
CA LEU A 235 4.68 7.01 -2.33
C LEU A 235 3.48 7.74 -1.73
N GLY A 236 3.67 8.57 -0.70
CA GLY A 236 2.64 9.45 -0.15
C GLY A 236 2.09 10.40 -1.20
N LEU A 237 2.97 11.11 -1.92
CA LEU A 237 2.57 11.98 -3.04
C LEU A 237 1.79 11.22 -4.12
N LYS A 238 2.25 10.00 -4.48
CA LYS A 238 1.53 9.15 -5.43
C LYS A 238 0.09 8.89 -4.94
N ASP A 239 -0.09 8.50 -3.70
CA ASP A 239 -1.40 8.16 -3.16
C ASP A 239 -2.33 9.38 -3.07
N ILE A 240 -1.81 10.57 -2.73
CA ILE A 240 -2.59 11.81 -2.77
C ILE A 240 -3.01 12.17 -4.20
N ARG A 241 -2.14 11.97 -5.19
CA ARG A 241 -2.49 12.16 -6.60
C ARG A 241 -3.59 11.19 -7.06
N LEU A 242 -3.55 9.93 -6.60
CA LEU A 242 -4.61 8.96 -6.87
C LEU A 242 -5.95 9.41 -6.23
N ALA A 243 -5.93 9.98 -5.01
CA ALA A 243 -7.12 10.49 -4.36
C ALA A 243 -7.73 11.68 -5.14
N LEU A 244 -6.90 12.62 -5.58
CA LEU A 244 -7.34 13.76 -6.39
C LEU A 244 -7.94 13.28 -7.73
N ALA A 245 -7.27 12.37 -8.43
CA ALA A 245 -7.78 11.84 -9.70
C ALA A 245 -9.12 11.09 -9.53
N ALA A 246 -9.27 10.32 -8.46
CA ALA A 246 -10.53 9.63 -8.16
C ALA A 246 -11.65 10.62 -7.80
N ALA A 247 -11.32 11.71 -7.12
CA ALA A 247 -12.26 12.77 -6.76
C ALA A 247 -12.71 13.58 -8.00
N ASP A 248 -11.76 13.95 -8.86
CA ASP A 248 -12.03 14.71 -10.08
C ASP A 248 -12.98 13.95 -11.02
N ALA A 249 -12.83 12.62 -11.12
CA ALA A 249 -13.72 11.79 -11.93
C ALA A 249 -15.21 11.86 -11.50
N HIS A 250 -15.47 12.27 -10.26
CA HIS A 250 -16.81 12.37 -9.69
C HIS A 250 -17.17 13.79 -9.21
N ASN A 251 -16.36 14.79 -9.57
CA ASN A 251 -16.55 16.19 -9.16
C ASN A 251 -16.64 16.37 -7.62
N VAL A 252 -15.87 15.57 -6.87
CA VAL A 252 -15.77 15.68 -5.41
C VAL A 252 -14.66 16.67 -5.06
N PRO A 253 -14.96 17.82 -4.44
CA PRO A 253 -13.92 18.77 -4.07
C PRO A 253 -13.08 18.25 -2.90
N MET A 254 -11.73 18.23 -3.07
CA MET A 254 -10.79 17.84 -2.03
C MET A 254 -9.70 18.92 -1.82
N PRO A 255 -10.05 20.10 -1.27
CA PRO A 255 -9.09 21.20 -1.11
C PRO A 255 -7.92 20.81 -0.20
N PHE A 256 -8.15 20.03 0.85
CA PHE A 256 -7.09 19.59 1.75
C PHE A 256 -6.13 18.57 1.07
N ALA A 257 -6.61 17.71 0.20
CA ALA A 257 -5.74 16.84 -0.60
C ALA A 257 -4.85 17.64 -1.56
N SER A 258 -5.34 18.79 -2.09
CA SER A 258 -4.53 19.69 -2.91
C SER A 258 -3.40 20.34 -2.11
N ALA A 259 -3.67 20.78 -0.87
CA ALA A 259 -2.64 21.29 0.02
C ALA A 259 -1.60 20.20 0.38
N LEU A 260 -2.05 19.00 0.69
CA LEU A 260 -1.15 17.86 0.95
C LEU A 260 -0.27 17.53 -0.25
N ARG A 261 -0.83 17.54 -1.47
CA ARG A 261 -0.02 17.34 -2.69
C ARG A 261 1.11 18.35 -2.77
N ASP A 262 0.81 19.62 -2.57
CA ASP A 262 1.78 20.71 -2.70
C ASP A 262 2.85 20.61 -1.60
N ASN A 263 2.48 20.27 -0.37
CA ASN A 263 3.40 20.02 0.74
C ASN A 263 4.32 18.79 0.46
N PHE A 264 3.79 17.69 -0.06
CA PHE A 264 4.63 16.57 -0.48
C PHE A 264 5.58 16.94 -1.61
N MET A 265 5.15 17.77 -2.57
CA MET A 265 6.02 18.25 -3.65
C MET A 265 7.17 19.09 -3.10
N GLU A 266 6.92 19.99 -2.16
CA GLU A 266 7.95 20.78 -1.47
C GLU A 266 8.92 19.85 -0.70
N LEU A 267 8.40 18.90 0.08
CA LEU A 267 9.23 17.96 0.83
C LEU A 267 10.15 17.15 -0.10
N ILE A 268 9.66 16.71 -1.24
CA ILE A 268 10.47 15.96 -2.22
C ILE A 268 11.49 16.86 -2.89
N ALA A 269 11.14 18.09 -3.25
CA ALA A 269 12.04 19.07 -3.85
C ALA A 269 13.21 19.44 -2.93
N THR A 270 12.99 19.38 -1.61
CA THR A 270 14.03 19.61 -0.58
C THR A 270 14.81 18.35 -0.18
N GLY A 271 14.63 17.23 -0.91
CA GLY A 271 15.41 15.99 -0.71
C GLY A 271 14.74 14.96 0.21
N GLY A 272 13.55 15.22 0.73
CA GLY A 272 12.85 14.32 1.67
C GLY A 272 12.11 13.13 1.04
N GLY A 273 12.23 12.92 -0.28
CA GLY A 273 11.43 11.95 -1.02
C GLY A 273 11.55 10.50 -0.55
N GLU A 274 12.73 10.09 -0.10
CA GLU A 274 13.03 8.74 0.39
C GLU A 274 12.82 8.58 1.90
N ASN A 275 12.54 9.67 2.62
CA ASN A 275 12.16 9.60 4.03
C ASN A 275 10.75 9.04 4.19
N ASP A 276 10.43 8.59 5.40
CA ASP A 276 9.05 8.22 5.72
C ASP A 276 8.12 9.43 5.52
N TRP A 277 6.92 9.20 5.02
CA TRP A 277 5.97 10.29 4.77
C TRP A 277 5.59 11.10 6.03
N ALA A 278 5.86 10.56 7.23
CA ALA A 278 5.76 11.30 8.48
C ALA A 278 6.67 12.55 8.51
N THR A 279 7.71 12.63 7.67
CA THR A 279 8.55 13.83 7.49
C THR A 279 7.74 15.04 7.01
N LEU A 280 6.54 14.83 6.42
CA LEU A 280 5.63 15.92 6.06
C LEU A 280 5.40 16.88 7.24
N ALA A 281 5.36 16.35 8.46
CA ALA A 281 5.12 17.12 9.68
C ALA A 281 6.19 18.18 10.01
N VAL A 282 7.38 18.12 9.41
CA VAL A 282 8.43 19.13 9.70
C VAL A 282 8.21 20.45 8.96
N LEU A 283 7.44 20.44 7.87
CA LEU A 283 7.32 21.61 6.99
C LEU A 283 6.76 22.84 7.70
N ALA A 284 5.77 22.67 8.58
CA ALA A 284 5.17 23.78 9.31
C ALA A 284 6.18 24.47 10.25
N ALA A 285 7.01 23.69 10.95
CA ALA A 285 8.08 24.21 11.81
C ALA A 285 9.16 24.93 10.99
N HIS A 286 9.65 24.32 9.91
CA HIS A 286 10.63 24.93 8.99
C HIS A 286 10.16 26.28 8.45
N ARG A 287 8.92 26.34 7.95
CA ARG A 287 8.32 27.59 7.42
C ARG A 287 8.20 28.68 8.49
N ALA A 288 8.10 28.29 9.75
CA ALA A 288 8.02 29.18 10.89
C ALA A 288 9.41 29.52 11.53
N GLY A 289 10.51 28.95 11.03
CA GLY A 289 11.84 29.12 11.61
C GLY A 289 11.98 28.55 13.02
N LEU A 290 11.29 27.44 13.30
CA LEU A 290 11.26 26.74 14.60
C LEU A 290 12.09 25.44 14.57
N ASP A 291 13.27 25.47 13.97
CA ASP A 291 14.19 24.33 13.87
C ASP A 291 14.84 23.97 15.20
#